data_5c1add6f7427defbf839f0b9b143d075
#
_entry.id   5c1add6f7427defbf839f0b9b143d075
#
_cell.length_a   1.000
_cell.length_b   1.000
_cell.length_c   1.000
_cell.angle_alpha   90.00
_cell.angle_beta   90.00
_cell.angle_gamma   90.00
#
_symmetry.space_group_name_H-M   'P 1'
#
loop_
_entity.id
_entity.type
_entity.pdbx_description
1 polymer ?
#
loop_
_entity_poly.entity_id
_entity_poly.type
_entity_poly.pdbx_seq_one_letter_code
_entity_poly.pdbx_strand_id
1 'polypeptide(L)'
;ASQLAATRYSKIVDVEVHPGFAEDPGFMNVMQEKIKEYQNHEEPVILIACGDGYAELLAKHKAELEGTFIVPYINYDMLEKLISKEGFYEVCEEYGLPYPKTKIITMADYQDGSYADVPFSFPVALKPEDPVSWLDVQFEGRKKAFVIKDLAEFKDIVGKIYTNGYKEDLILQDFIPGDDSNMRVLNAYVDKHHQVKMMCLGHPLLEDPTPQSIGNYMAILPDYDEKLYETVQTFLEKINYVGMANFDIKYDSRDGQYKFFEINLRQGRSSFYVTLNGYNLAKWYIDDYVEDKLAGQETVYGNKLESGHMLWLGVPEKIFTEYAVENEAKDAAMKLIAAGQVGTTVFYDQDASFKRWLLMKYMFHNYYKRFKTYFQVNKGQYFDKK
;
A
#
# COMPACT_ATOMS: atom_id res chain seq x y z
N ALA A 1 -21.34 6.34 4.05
CA ALA A 1 -20.07 6.43 4.76
C ALA A 1 -20.30 6.55 6.26
N SER A 2 -19.36 6.06 7.07
CA SER A 2 -19.42 6.17 8.53
C SER A 2 -18.06 6.61 9.05
N GLN A 3 -18.05 7.30 10.18
CA GLN A 3 -16.81 7.70 10.83
C GLN A 3 -15.95 6.47 11.20
N LEU A 4 -14.68 6.49 10.82
CA LEU A 4 -13.73 5.45 11.18
C LEU A 4 -13.50 5.43 12.70
N ALA A 5 -13.31 4.24 13.26
CA ALA A 5 -13.07 4.09 14.69
C ALA A 5 -11.79 4.82 15.15
N ALA A 6 -10.76 4.89 14.31
CA ALA A 6 -9.50 5.56 14.63
C ALA A 6 -9.66 7.08 14.86
N THR A 7 -10.63 7.72 14.21
CA THR A 7 -10.92 9.16 14.36
C THR A 7 -12.03 9.45 15.38
N ARG A 8 -12.74 8.40 15.84
CA ARG A 8 -13.80 8.57 16.83
C ARG A 8 -13.21 8.97 18.19
N TYR A 9 -13.77 10.01 18.79
CA TYR A 9 -13.29 10.61 20.04
C TYR A 9 -11.88 11.26 19.94
N SER A 10 -11.40 11.53 18.72
CA SER A 10 -10.21 12.36 18.52
C SER A 10 -10.44 13.78 19.05
N LYS A 11 -9.37 14.43 19.52
CA LYS A 11 -9.36 15.83 19.94
C LYS A 11 -8.64 16.73 18.94
N ILE A 12 -8.00 16.12 17.94
CA ILE A 12 -7.17 16.81 16.95
C ILE A 12 -7.70 16.63 15.52
N VAL A 13 -8.78 15.84 15.35
CA VAL A 13 -9.40 15.59 14.06
C VAL A 13 -10.89 15.86 14.16
N ASP A 14 -11.37 16.85 13.41
CA ASP A 14 -12.79 17.07 13.15
C ASP A 14 -13.22 16.21 11.97
N VAL A 15 -14.37 15.55 12.09
CA VAL A 15 -14.86 14.62 11.08
C VAL A 15 -16.23 15.03 10.57
N GLU A 16 -16.28 15.34 9.29
CA GLU A 16 -17.52 15.48 8.56
C GLU A 16 -17.81 14.22 7.74
N VAL A 17 -19.07 13.84 7.66
CA VAL A 17 -19.50 12.65 6.91
C VAL A 17 -20.50 13.07 5.85
N HIS A 18 -20.08 12.98 4.60
CA HIS A 18 -20.91 13.34 3.45
C HIS A 18 -21.27 12.09 2.64
N PRO A 19 -22.56 11.77 2.47
CA PRO A 19 -22.98 10.70 1.57
C PRO A 19 -22.51 10.98 0.14
N GLY A 20 -22.00 9.95 -0.55
CA GLY A 20 -21.53 10.08 -1.93
C GLY A 20 -20.16 10.76 -2.10
N PHE A 21 -19.45 11.11 -1.02
CA PHE A 21 -18.14 11.78 -1.11
C PHE A 21 -17.03 10.94 -1.73
N ALA A 22 -17.23 9.62 -1.82
CA ALA A 22 -16.22 8.72 -2.38
C ALA A 22 -16.23 8.65 -3.92
N GLU A 23 -17.12 9.37 -4.59
CA GLU A 23 -17.30 9.33 -6.05
C GLU A 23 -17.91 10.64 -6.56
N ASP A 24 -17.76 10.91 -7.86
CA ASP A 24 -18.42 12.02 -8.53
C ASP A 24 -19.92 11.73 -8.77
N PRO A 25 -20.81 12.74 -8.74
CA PRO A 25 -20.51 14.16 -8.48
C PRO A 25 -20.47 14.52 -7.00
N GLY A 26 -20.65 13.56 -6.09
CA GLY A 26 -20.74 13.80 -4.66
C GLY A 26 -19.47 14.45 -4.09
N PHE A 27 -18.29 14.02 -4.56
CA PHE A 27 -17.01 14.61 -4.18
C PHE A 27 -16.97 16.11 -4.51
N MET A 28 -17.18 16.48 -5.77
CA MET A 28 -17.08 17.88 -6.19
C MET A 28 -18.18 18.76 -5.61
N ASN A 29 -19.37 18.23 -5.36
CA ASN A 29 -20.42 18.99 -4.67
C ASN A 29 -19.95 19.46 -3.29
N VAL A 30 -19.34 18.56 -2.51
CA VAL A 30 -18.78 18.92 -1.20
C VAL A 30 -17.57 19.84 -1.34
N MET A 31 -16.68 19.57 -2.28
CA MET A 31 -15.47 20.38 -2.47
C MET A 31 -15.79 21.80 -2.93
N GLN A 32 -16.85 22.02 -3.70
CA GLN A 32 -17.32 23.36 -4.05
C GLN A 32 -17.83 24.17 -2.83
N GLU A 33 -18.45 23.50 -1.86
CA GLU A 33 -18.79 24.13 -0.58
C GLU A 33 -17.53 24.48 0.21
N LYS A 34 -16.56 23.57 0.27
CA LYS A 34 -15.27 23.81 0.94
C LYS A 34 -14.44 24.89 0.25
N ILE A 35 -14.46 25.02 -1.07
CA ILE A 35 -13.83 26.14 -1.78
C ILE A 35 -14.41 27.48 -1.29
N LYS A 36 -15.74 27.60 -1.18
CA LYS A 36 -16.36 28.83 -0.67
C LYS A 36 -16.01 29.12 0.80
N GLU A 37 -15.90 28.07 1.60
CA GLU A 37 -15.52 28.17 3.02
C GLU A 37 -14.07 28.65 3.19
N TYR A 38 -13.14 28.12 2.40
CA TYR A 38 -11.70 28.33 2.57
C TYR A 38 -11.09 29.38 1.60
N GLN A 39 -11.80 29.90 0.62
CA GLN A 39 -11.26 30.83 -0.39
C GLN A 39 -10.60 32.10 0.18
N ASN A 40 -10.95 32.50 1.41
CA ASN A 40 -10.38 33.64 2.09
C ASN A 40 -9.64 33.24 3.38
N HIS A 41 -9.28 31.96 3.53
CA HIS A 41 -8.56 31.49 4.69
C HIS A 41 -7.10 31.98 4.63
N GLU A 42 -6.59 32.52 5.74
CA GLU A 42 -5.25 33.12 5.79
C GLU A 42 -4.14 32.06 5.73
N GLU A 43 -4.38 30.90 6.32
CA GLU A 43 -3.39 29.80 6.34
C GLU A 43 -3.57 28.87 5.15
N PRO A 44 -2.47 28.35 4.56
CA PRO A 44 -2.54 27.37 3.47
C PRO A 44 -3.23 26.07 3.90
N VAL A 45 -4.11 25.54 3.07
CA VAL A 45 -4.83 24.28 3.32
C VAL A 45 -4.34 23.22 2.33
N ILE A 46 -3.82 22.11 2.87
CA ILE A 46 -3.28 21.00 2.08
C ILE A 46 -4.29 19.86 2.07
N LEU A 47 -4.65 19.36 0.88
CA LEU A 47 -5.51 18.19 0.73
C LEU A 47 -4.69 16.91 0.67
N ILE A 48 -4.95 15.99 1.60
CA ILE A 48 -4.24 14.71 1.70
C ILE A 48 -5.24 13.56 1.61
N ALA A 49 -5.12 12.72 0.58
CA ALA A 49 -5.94 11.53 0.40
C ALA A 49 -5.51 10.41 1.38
N CYS A 50 -6.49 9.75 1.98
CA CYS A 50 -6.30 8.59 2.85
C CYS A 50 -6.71 7.26 2.18
N GLY A 51 -6.86 7.24 0.85
CA GLY A 51 -7.21 6.07 0.05
C GLY A 51 -7.04 6.37 -1.44
N ASP A 52 -6.89 5.32 -2.25
CA ASP A 52 -6.55 5.44 -3.67
C ASP A 52 -7.63 6.19 -4.46
N GLY A 53 -8.91 5.87 -4.27
CA GLY A 53 -9.99 6.59 -4.92
C GLY A 53 -10.07 8.09 -4.57
N TYR A 54 -9.64 8.48 -3.36
CA TYR A 54 -9.54 9.91 -3.02
C TYR A 54 -8.31 10.58 -3.65
N ALA A 55 -7.19 9.87 -3.81
CA ALA A 55 -6.03 10.37 -4.54
C ALA A 55 -6.39 10.61 -6.02
N GLU A 56 -7.13 9.68 -6.61
CA GLU A 56 -7.66 9.78 -7.97
C GLU A 56 -8.58 11.01 -8.13
N LEU A 57 -9.57 11.18 -7.25
CA LEU A 57 -10.48 12.33 -7.27
C LEU A 57 -9.74 13.67 -7.11
N LEU A 58 -8.75 13.73 -6.20
CA LEU A 58 -7.94 14.93 -6.02
C LEU A 58 -7.10 15.27 -7.26
N ALA A 59 -6.50 14.29 -7.90
CA ALA A 59 -5.72 14.49 -9.12
C ALA A 59 -6.61 14.87 -10.31
N LYS A 60 -7.77 14.23 -10.45
CA LYS A 60 -8.75 14.49 -11.50
C LYS A 60 -9.28 15.92 -11.45
N HIS A 61 -9.57 16.42 -10.27
CA HIS A 61 -10.12 17.75 -10.05
C HIS A 61 -9.07 18.77 -9.58
N LYS A 62 -7.80 18.48 -9.79
CA LYS A 62 -6.69 19.32 -9.31
C LYS A 62 -6.83 20.77 -9.77
N ALA A 63 -7.14 21.00 -11.05
CA ALA A 63 -7.26 22.33 -11.63
C ALA A 63 -8.37 23.18 -10.97
N GLU A 64 -9.49 22.55 -10.56
CA GLU A 64 -10.59 23.24 -9.88
C GLU A 64 -10.27 23.53 -8.41
N LEU A 65 -9.39 22.75 -7.79
CA LEU A 65 -9.07 22.79 -6.37
C LEU A 65 -7.87 23.73 -6.05
N GLU A 66 -6.88 23.81 -6.95
CA GLU A 66 -5.62 24.54 -6.72
C GLU A 66 -5.78 26.06 -6.54
N GLY A 67 -6.92 26.63 -6.92
CA GLY A 67 -7.22 28.05 -6.64
C GLY A 67 -7.44 28.36 -5.15
N THR A 68 -7.73 27.33 -4.33
CA THR A 68 -8.02 27.46 -2.90
C THR A 68 -7.13 26.55 -2.04
N PHE A 69 -6.76 25.39 -2.55
CA PHE A 69 -6.06 24.35 -1.82
C PHE A 69 -4.71 24.00 -2.44
N ILE A 70 -3.83 23.50 -1.64
CA ILE A 70 -2.61 22.80 -2.11
C ILE A 70 -2.99 21.35 -2.38
N VAL A 71 -2.78 20.89 -3.63
CA VAL A 71 -3.13 19.53 -4.10
C VAL A 71 -1.86 18.80 -4.54
N PRO A 72 -1.10 18.19 -3.61
CA PRO A 72 0.24 17.65 -3.89
C PRO A 72 0.16 16.27 -4.55
N TYR A 73 -0.44 16.18 -5.73
CA TYR A 73 -0.60 14.95 -6.51
C TYR A 73 -0.06 15.13 -7.92
N ILE A 74 0.46 14.03 -8.49
CA ILE A 74 0.85 13.93 -9.89
C ILE A 74 -0.34 14.25 -10.81
N ASN A 75 -0.07 14.63 -12.06
CA ASN A 75 -1.15 14.87 -13.01
C ASN A 75 -2.02 13.61 -13.24
N TYR A 76 -3.29 13.83 -13.61
CA TYR A 76 -4.27 12.75 -13.69
C TYR A 76 -3.90 11.69 -14.75
N ASP A 77 -3.37 12.10 -15.91
CA ASP A 77 -3.05 11.16 -17.00
C ASP A 77 -1.98 10.11 -16.57
N MET A 78 -0.96 10.55 -15.83
CA MET A 78 0.05 9.63 -15.29
C MET A 78 -0.50 8.84 -14.09
N LEU A 79 -1.32 9.47 -13.25
CA LEU A 79 -1.94 8.79 -12.13
C LEU A 79 -2.82 7.63 -12.61
N GLU A 80 -3.66 7.85 -13.63
CA GLU A 80 -4.54 6.83 -14.20
C GLU A 80 -3.76 5.61 -14.71
N LYS A 81 -2.59 5.83 -15.33
CA LYS A 81 -1.69 4.73 -15.72
C LYS A 81 -1.14 3.97 -14.50
N LEU A 82 -0.71 4.70 -13.47
CA LEU A 82 -0.03 4.09 -12.32
C LEU A 82 -0.98 3.32 -11.38
N ILE A 83 -2.28 3.65 -11.33
CA ILE A 83 -3.24 2.93 -10.48
C ILE A 83 -3.71 1.61 -11.09
N SER A 84 -3.70 1.47 -12.41
CA SER A 84 -3.97 0.18 -13.05
C SER A 84 -2.71 -0.69 -13.03
N LYS A 85 -2.88 -2.00 -12.86
CA LYS A 85 -1.71 -2.90 -12.83
C LYS A 85 -1.05 -3.02 -14.19
N GLU A 86 -1.85 -3.05 -15.26
CA GLU A 86 -1.34 -3.07 -16.63
C GLU A 86 -0.55 -1.80 -16.93
N GLY A 87 -1.14 -0.64 -16.71
CA GLY A 87 -0.47 0.64 -16.94
C GLY A 87 0.78 0.83 -16.08
N PHE A 88 0.76 0.37 -14.81
CA PHE A 88 1.96 0.40 -13.97
C PHE A 88 3.09 -0.45 -14.55
N TYR A 89 2.80 -1.65 -15.06
CA TYR A 89 3.83 -2.51 -15.66
C TYR A 89 4.32 -1.98 -17.01
N GLU A 90 3.47 -1.32 -17.81
CA GLU A 90 3.92 -0.59 -19.00
C GLU A 90 4.90 0.54 -18.63
N VAL A 91 4.59 1.31 -17.61
CA VAL A 91 5.47 2.35 -17.08
C VAL A 91 6.76 1.74 -16.50
N CYS A 92 6.69 0.61 -15.81
CA CYS A 92 7.87 -0.11 -15.34
C CYS A 92 8.78 -0.53 -16.50
N GLU A 93 8.22 -1.06 -17.58
CA GLU A 93 8.97 -1.46 -18.77
C GLU A 93 9.62 -0.25 -19.45
N GLU A 94 8.87 0.84 -19.66
CA GLU A 94 9.34 2.07 -20.29
C GLU A 94 10.52 2.71 -19.53
N TYR A 95 10.45 2.70 -18.20
CA TYR A 95 11.46 3.35 -17.34
C TYR A 95 12.48 2.38 -16.73
N GLY A 96 12.40 1.08 -17.06
CA GLY A 96 13.35 0.05 -16.62
C GLY A 96 13.24 -0.32 -15.14
N LEU A 97 12.07 -0.20 -14.54
CA LEU A 97 11.81 -0.64 -13.17
C LEU A 97 11.51 -2.16 -13.16
N PRO A 98 12.23 -2.99 -12.40
CA PRO A 98 11.98 -4.43 -12.40
C PRO A 98 10.60 -4.77 -11.84
N TYR A 99 9.83 -5.61 -12.55
CA TYR A 99 8.52 -6.05 -12.12
C TYR A 99 8.33 -7.55 -12.38
N PRO A 100 7.33 -8.22 -11.75
CA PRO A 100 7.06 -9.63 -12.04
C PRO A 100 6.63 -9.80 -13.49
N LYS A 101 7.23 -10.75 -14.21
CA LYS A 101 6.78 -11.08 -15.57
C LYS A 101 5.29 -11.35 -15.55
N THR A 102 4.55 -10.71 -16.46
CA THR A 102 3.09 -10.69 -16.45
C THR A 102 2.54 -10.99 -17.83
N LYS A 103 1.44 -11.76 -17.88
CA LYS A 103 0.58 -11.96 -19.04
C LYS A 103 -0.84 -11.60 -18.65
N ILE A 104 -1.47 -10.74 -19.43
CA ILE A 104 -2.90 -10.47 -19.30
C ILE A 104 -3.66 -11.58 -20.03
N ILE A 105 -4.74 -12.06 -19.45
CA ILE A 105 -5.64 -13.05 -20.02
C ILE A 105 -7.00 -12.40 -20.18
N THR A 106 -7.39 -12.21 -21.42
CA THR A 106 -8.67 -11.60 -21.77
C THR A 106 -9.79 -12.65 -21.90
N MET A 107 -11.03 -12.21 -21.95
CA MET A 107 -12.15 -13.09 -22.28
C MET A 107 -11.98 -13.72 -23.67
N ALA A 108 -11.37 -13.03 -24.63
CA ALA A 108 -11.10 -13.56 -25.97
C ALA A 108 -10.10 -14.71 -25.90
N ASP A 109 -9.02 -14.58 -25.14
CA ASP A 109 -8.03 -15.66 -24.93
C ASP A 109 -8.67 -16.89 -24.27
N TYR A 110 -9.64 -16.68 -23.37
CA TYR A 110 -10.38 -17.77 -22.77
C TYR A 110 -11.24 -18.50 -23.80
N GLN A 111 -11.91 -17.77 -24.69
CA GLN A 111 -12.82 -18.34 -25.71
C GLN A 111 -12.08 -19.10 -26.79
N ASP A 112 -10.93 -18.64 -27.23
CA ASP A 112 -10.12 -19.30 -28.28
C ASP A 112 -9.14 -20.34 -27.72
N GLY A 113 -8.96 -20.38 -26.39
CA GLY A 113 -8.08 -21.32 -25.69
C GLY A 113 -6.62 -20.89 -25.57
N SER A 114 -6.23 -19.73 -26.10
CA SER A 114 -4.85 -19.21 -26.06
C SER A 114 -4.38 -18.83 -24.64
N TYR A 115 -5.32 -18.66 -23.70
CA TYR A 115 -4.98 -18.47 -22.29
C TYR A 115 -4.11 -19.59 -21.72
N ALA A 116 -4.24 -20.81 -22.27
CA ALA A 116 -3.51 -21.98 -21.79
C ALA A 116 -2.02 -22.00 -22.18
N ASP A 117 -1.59 -21.07 -23.03
CA ASP A 117 -0.17 -20.82 -23.32
C ASP A 117 0.43 -19.98 -22.19
N VAL A 118 0.94 -20.65 -21.15
CA VAL A 118 1.55 -20.05 -19.97
C VAL A 118 3.05 -19.83 -20.21
N PRO A 119 3.53 -18.57 -20.33
CA PRO A 119 4.93 -18.30 -20.66
C PRO A 119 5.87 -18.40 -19.45
N PHE A 120 5.39 -18.85 -18.30
CA PHE A 120 6.11 -18.93 -17.04
C PHE A 120 6.19 -20.38 -16.52
N SER A 121 7.21 -20.67 -15.73
CA SER A 121 7.28 -21.94 -15.00
C SER A 121 6.30 -21.95 -13.82
N PHE A 122 5.65 -23.06 -13.57
CA PHE A 122 4.83 -23.21 -12.36
C PHE A 122 5.71 -23.32 -11.08
N PRO A 123 5.23 -22.83 -9.93
CA PRO A 123 3.92 -22.22 -9.73
C PRO A 123 3.81 -20.83 -10.35
N VAL A 124 2.57 -20.42 -10.67
CA VAL A 124 2.24 -19.08 -11.16
C VAL A 124 1.22 -18.42 -10.23
N ALA A 125 1.17 -17.09 -10.21
CA ALA A 125 0.14 -16.34 -9.52
C ALA A 125 -0.94 -15.89 -10.51
N LEU A 126 -2.22 -16.06 -10.15
CA LEU A 126 -3.36 -15.58 -10.91
C LEU A 126 -4.25 -14.72 -10.04
N LYS A 127 -4.63 -13.55 -10.53
CA LYS A 127 -5.52 -12.62 -9.82
C LYS A 127 -6.44 -11.90 -10.81
N PRO A 128 -7.66 -11.50 -10.37
CA PRO A 128 -8.51 -10.61 -11.17
C PRO A 128 -7.84 -9.24 -11.30
N GLU A 129 -8.04 -8.60 -12.44
CA GLU A 129 -7.59 -7.22 -12.63
C GLU A 129 -8.47 -6.25 -11.83
N ASP A 130 -9.80 -6.35 -12.00
CA ASP A 130 -10.74 -5.51 -11.26
C ASP A 130 -11.21 -6.17 -9.96
N PRO A 131 -10.79 -5.65 -8.80
CA PRO A 131 -11.21 -6.16 -7.50
C PRO A 131 -12.66 -5.82 -7.16
N VAL A 132 -13.32 -4.88 -7.86
CA VAL A 132 -14.70 -4.47 -7.59
C VAL A 132 -15.66 -5.48 -8.20
N SER A 133 -15.58 -5.73 -9.51
CA SER A 133 -16.41 -6.76 -10.19
C SER A 133 -16.10 -8.17 -9.68
N TRP A 134 -14.87 -8.40 -9.15
CA TRP A 134 -14.54 -9.65 -8.48
C TRP A 134 -15.42 -9.97 -7.27
N LEU A 135 -15.99 -8.96 -6.59
CA LEU A 135 -16.87 -9.18 -5.43
C LEU A 135 -18.15 -9.94 -5.80
N ASP A 136 -18.62 -9.80 -7.02
CA ASP A 136 -19.87 -10.41 -7.50
C ASP A 136 -19.68 -11.86 -7.97
N VAL A 137 -18.43 -12.29 -8.21
CA VAL A 137 -18.11 -13.65 -8.64
C VAL A 137 -18.12 -14.62 -7.46
N GLN A 138 -18.89 -15.72 -7.56
CA GLN A 138 -19.03 -16.68 -6.47
C GLN A 138 -18.82 -18.12 -6.98
N PHE A 139 -17.83 -18.81 -6.42
CA PHE A 139 -17.58 -20.24 -6.61
C PHE A 139 -16.81 -20.82 -5.43
N GLU A 140 -16.89 -22.14 -5.26
CA GLU A 140 -16.16 -22.83 -4.19
C GLU A 140 -14.64 -22.71 -4.39
N GLY A 141 -13.93 -22.28 -3.35
CA GLY A 141 -12.48 -22.04 -3.39
C GLY A 141 -12.08 -20.67 -3.95
N ARG A 142 -13.02 -19.74 -4.13
CA ARG A 142 -12.73 -18.36 -4.55
C ARG A 142 -11.74 -17.67 -3.61
N LYS A 143 -10.71 -17.06 -4.20
CA LYS A 143 -9.65 -16.32 -3.49
C LYS A 143 -9.43 -14.96 -4.16
N LYS A 144 -8.80 -14.03 -3.45
CA LYS A 144 -8.34 -12.73 -4.01
C LYS A 144 -7.19 -12.95 -5.02
N ALA A 145 -6.32 -13.94 -4.76
CA ALA A 145 -5.25 -14.35 -5.63
C ALA A 145 -5.02 -15.87 -5.48
N PHE A 146 -4.62 -16.52 -6.54
CA PHE A 146 -4.36 -17.96 -6.59
C PHE A 146 -2.87 -18.20 -6.84
N VAL A 147 -2.27 -19.11 -6.10
CA VAL A 147 -0.98 -19.71 -6.44
C VAL A 147 -1.28 -21.06 -7.05
N ILE A 148 -0.95 -21.22 -8.31
CA ILE A 148 -1.34 -22.34 -9.16
C ILE A 148 -0.11 -23.19 -9.46
N LYS A 149 -0.20 -24.48 -9.21
CA LYS A 149 0.93 -25.39 -9.21
C LYS A 149 1.20 -26.04 -10.58
N ASP A 150 0.19 -26.17 -11.41
CA ASP A 150 0.30 -26.80 -12.71
C ASP A 150 -0.78 -26.32 -13.70
N LEU A 151 -0.63 -26.73 -14.97
CA LEU A 151 -1.51 -26.34 -16.06
C LEU A 151 -2.95 -26.86 -15.89
N ALA A 152 -3.15 -28.00 -15.22
CA ALA A 152 -4.49 -28.56 -15.03
C ALA A 152 -5.29 -27.73 -14.02
N GLU A 153 -4.66 -27.39 -12.89
CA GLU A 153 -5.23 -26.47 -11.88
C GLU A 153 -5.49 -25.08 -12.51
N PHE A 154 -4.56 -24.61 -13.36
CA PHE A 154 -4.72 -23.32 -14.05
C PHE A 154 -5.97 -23.28 -14.91
N LYS A 155 -6.17 -24.28 -15.77
CA LYS A 155 -7.35 -24.40 -16.64
C LYS A 155 -8.65 -24.51 -15.84
N ASP A 156 -8.64 -25.28 -14.75
CA ASP A 156 -9.81 -25.43 -13.88
C ASP A 156 -10.20 -24.10 -13.22
N ILE A 157 -9.23 -23.36 -12.67
CA ILE A 157 -9.49 -22.09 -11.99
C ILE A 157 -9.94 -21.01 -12.98
N VAL A 158 -9.26 -20.84 -14.12
CA VAL A 158 -9.66 -19.86 -15.15
C VAL A 158 -11.06 -20.18 -15.65
N GLY A 159 -11.36 -21.47 -15.90
CA GLY A 159 -12.68 -21.94 -16.29
C GLY A 159 -13.75 -21.57 -15.24
N LYS A 160 -13.49 -21.84 -13.96
CA LYS A 160 -14.39 -21.47 -12.87
C LYS A 160 -14.63 -19.95 -12.80
N ILE A 161 -13.60 -19.14 -12.96
CA ILE A 161 -13.71 -17.69 -12.92
C ILE A 161 -14.67 -17.18 -14.00
N TYR A 162 -14.40 -17.50 -15.26
CA TYR A 162 -15.18 -16.98 -16.38
C TYR A 162 -16.59 -17.59 -16.46
N THR A 163 -16.77 -18.88 -16.15
CA THR A 163 -18.10 -19.51 -16.13
C THR A 163 -19.00 -19.02 -15.00
N ASN A 164 -18.42 -18.44 -13.94
CA ASN A 164 -19.18 -17.83 -12.84
C ASN A 164 -19.37 -16.31 -13.02
N GLY A 165 -19.19 -15.80 -14.24
CA GLY A 165 -19.66 -14.47 -14.64
C GLY A 165 -18.63 -13.34 -14.52
N TYR A 166 -17.35 -13.64 -14.24
CA TYR A 166 -16.30 -12.63 -14.37
C TYR A 166 -16.14 -12.25 -15.84
N LYS A 167 -16.03 -10.95 -16.13
CA LYS A 167 -15.98 -10.43 -17.50
C LYS A 167 -14.71 -9.65 -17.81
N GLU A 168 -14.02 -9.24 -16.76
CA GLU A 168 -12.79 -8.45 -16.85
C GLU A 168 -11.58 -9.36 -17.04
N ASP A 169 -10.43 -8.79 -17.24
CA ASP A 169 -9.19 -9.48 -17.50
C ASP A 169 -8.61 -10.15 -16.24
N LEU A 170 -7.80 -11.18 -16.45
CA LEU A 170 -7.03 -11.83 -15.40
C LEU A 170 -5.54 -11.52 -15.57
N ILE A 171 -4.88 -11.30 -14.46
CA ILE A 171 -3.44 -11.08 -14.41
C ILE A 171 -2.75 -12.37 -14.01
N LEU A 172 -2.03 -12.97 -14.95
CA LEU A 172 -1.15 -14.11 -14.73
C LEU A 172 0.28 -13.63 -14.54
N GLN A 173 0.92 -14.01 -13.43
CA GLN A 173 2.28 -13.58 -13.10
C GLN A 173 3.20 -14.76 -12.79
N ASP A 174 4.47 -14.62 -13.16
CA ASP A 174 5.54 -15.46 -12.64
C ASP A 174 5.56 -15.35 -11.10
N PHE A 175 5.40 -16.48 -10.42
CA PHE A 175 5.36 -16.50 -8.96
C PHE A 175 6.76 -16.29 -8.39
N ILE A 176 6.94 -15.19 -7.67
CA ILE A 176 8.19 -14.91 -6.95
C ILE A 176 8.18 -15.72 -5.64
N PRO A 177 9.12 -16.66 -5.44
CA PRO A 177 9.17 -17.47 -4.24
C PRO A 177 9.45 -16.66 -2.98
N GLY A 178 9.25 -17.27 -1.83
CA GLY A 178 9.46 -16.66 -0.52
C GLY A 178 8.16 -16.26 0.18
N ASP A 179 8.28 -16.04 1.48
CA ASP A 179 7.18 -15.67 2.38
C ASP A 179 7.08 -14.14 2.58
N ASP A 180 6.33 -13.71 3.59
CA ASP A 180 6.13 -12.30 3.93
C ASP A 180 7.47 -11.58 4.19
N SER A 181 8.49 -12.30 4.67
CA SER A 181 9.82 -11.72 4.93
C SER A 181 10.62 -11.37 3.66
N ASN A 182 10.18 -11.81 2.48
CA ASN A 182 10.74 -11.36 1.21
C ASN A 182 10.10 -10.05 0.70
N MET A 183 9.01 -9.61 1.33
CA MET A 183 8.37 -8.34 1.00
C MET A 183 9.19 -7.15 1.51
N ARG A 184 9.07 -6.06 0.78
CA ARG A 184 9.54 -4.73 1.19
C ARG A 184 8.46 -3.70 0.91
N VAL A 185 8.41 -2.68 1.74
CA VAL A 185 7.58 -1.50 1.54
C VAL A 185 8.46 -0.26 1.54
N LEU A 186 8.37 0.55 0.50
CA LEU A 186 9.14 1.78 0.41
C LEU A 186 8.19 2.97 0.32
N ASN A 187 8.35 3.94 1.21
CA ASN A 187 7.67 5.23 1.12
C ASN A 187 8.67 6.28 0.63
N ALA A 188 8.21 7.13 -0.29
CA ALA A 188 8.98 8.25 -0.80
C ALA A 188 8.16 9.54 -0.74
N TYR A 189 8.82 10.68 -0.59
CA TYR A 189 8.28 12.01 -0.81
C TYR A 189 9.02 12.70 -1.94
N VAL A 190 8.27 13.19 -2.93
CA VAL A 190 8.78 13.97 -4.05
C VAL A 190 8.22 15.38 -3.96
N ASP A 191 9.09 16.37 -4.03
CA ASP A 191 8.71 17.77 -3.88
C ASP A 191 7.98 18.34 -5.13
N LYS A 192 7.46 19.54 -5.00
CA LYS A 192 6.79 20.28 -6.08
C LYS A 192 7.68 20.57 -7.30
N HIS A 193 9.00 20.34 -7.19
CA HIS A 193 9.98 20.46 -8.27
C HIS A 193 10.41 19.11 -8.86
N HIS A 194 9.66 18.04 -8.55
CA HIS A 194 9.89 16.66 -9.02
C HIS A 194 11.23 16.06 -8.53
N GLN A 195 11.73 16.51 -7.38
CA GLN A 195 12.94 15.97 -6.78
C GLN A 195 12.55 15.09 -5.58
N VAL A 196 13.08 13.88 -5.54
CA VAL A 196 12.90 13.00 -4.38
C VAL A 196 13.62 13.62 -3.18
N LYS A 197 12.92 13.84 -2.07
CA LYS A 197 13.46 14.45 -0.86
C LYS A 197 13.60 13.47 0.30
N MET A 198 12.81 12.41 0.29
CA MET A 198 12.88 11.39 1.34
C MET A 198 12.47 10.03 0.77
N MET A 199 13.17 9.00 1.17
CA MET A 199 12.76 7.61 1.03
C MET A 199 13.00 6.87 2.33
N CYS A 200 12.12 5.92 2.67
CA CYS A 200 12.22 5.10 3.85
C CYS A 200 11.76 3.68 3.53
N LEU A 201 12.68 2.73 3.64
CA LEU A 201 12.44 1.31 3.41
C LEU A 201 12.00 0.62 4.70
N GLY A 202 11.05 -0.27 4.58
CA GLY A 202 10.59 -1.14 5.64
C GLY A 202 10.56 -2.60 5.20
N HIS A 203 10.82 -3.49 6.14
CA HIS A 203 10.78 -4.93 5.98
C HIS A 203 9.53 -5.46 6.70
N PRO A 204 8.46 -5.81 5.98
CA PRO A 204 7.28 -6.46 6.56
C PRO A 204 7.64 -7.82 7.13
N LEU A 205 7.16 -8.09 8.34
CA LEU A 205 7.38 -9.36 9.05
C LEU A 205 6.09 -10.10 9.39
N LEU A 206 4.96 -9.47 9.20
CA LEU A 206 3.64 -10.04 9.49
C LEU A 206 2.58 -9.31 8.69
N GLU A 207 1.64 -10.06 8.10
CA GLU A 207 0.44 -9.54 7.42
C GLU A 207 -0.84 -9.84 8.19
N ASP A 208 -1.92 -9.09 7.88
CA ASP A 208 -3.26 -9.37 8.40
C ASP A 208 -3.80 -10.65 7.72
N PRO A 209 -4.11 -11.72 8.46
CA PRO A 209 -4.56 -12.98 7.87
C PRO A 209 -6.02 -12.96 7.42
N THR A 210 -6.75 -11.87 7.63
CA THR A 210 -8.16 -11.77 7.24
C THR A 210 -8.29 -11.74 5.71
N PRO A 211 -9.15 -12.53 5.07
CA PRO A 211 -9.22 -12.64 3.60
C PRO A 211 -9.35 -11.31 2.84
N GLN A 212 -10.07 -10.34 3.41
CA GLN A 212 -10.22 -9.00 2.82
C GLN A 212 -9.02 -8.08 3.09
N SER A 213 -8.11 -8.47 3.97
CA SER A 213 -6.98 -7.64 4.42
C SER A 213 -5.62 -8.23 4.05
N ILE A 214 -5.58 -9.32 3.28
CA ILE A 214 -4.33 -9.89 2.77
C ILE A 214 -3.57 -8.81 1.99
N GLY A 215 -2.25 -8.72 2.24
CA GLY A 215 -1.38 -7.66 1.73
C GLY A 215 -1.29 -6.43 2.65
N ASN A 216 -2.05 -6.38 3.76
CA ASN A 216 -1.87 -5.32 4.74
C ASN A 216 -0.84 -5.72 5.80
N TYR A 217 0.25 -5.03 5.86
CA TYR A 217 1.31 -5.27 6.84
C TYR A 217 0.88 -4.93 8.26
N MET A 218 1.31 -5.75 9.23
CA MET A 218 1.02 -5.62 10.65
C MET A 218 2.26 -5.49 11.53
N ALA A 219 3.44 -5.75 10.97
CA ALA A 219 4.72 -5.48 11.59
C ALA A 219 5.71 -5.06 10.52
N ILE A 220 6.43 -3.97 10.75
CA ILE A 220 7.45 -3.47 9.83
C ILE A 220 8.71 -3.12 10.63
N LEU A 221 9.79 -3.81 10.27
CA LEU A 221 11.14 -3.51 10.73
C LEU A 221 11.77 -2.46 9.81
N PRO A 222 12.45 -1.41 10.30
CA PRO A 222 13.24 -0.52 9.46
C PRO A 222 14.30 -1.30 8.67
N ASP A 223 14.47 -0.95 7.39
CA ASP A 223 15.43 -1.58 6.50
C ASP A 223 16.15 -0.53 5.65
N TYR A 224 17.26 -0.87 5.02
CA TYR A 224 18.06 0.00 4.18
C TYR A 224 18.66 -0.76 3.01
N ASP A 225 18.46 -0.24 1.79
CA ASP A 225 19.12 -0.72 0.57
C ASP A 225 19.38 0.47 -0.36
N GLU A 226 20.65 0.86 -0.49
CA GLU A 226 21.05 2.05 -1.27
C GLU A 226 20.71 1.91 -2.75
N LYS A 227 20.94 0.73 -3.32
CA LYS A 227 20.66 0.48 -4.74
C LYS A 227 19.16 0.53 -5.04
N LEU A 228 18.32 0.05 -4.13
CA LEU A 228 16.88 0.14 -4.25
C LEU A 228 16.42 1.61 -4.18
N TYR A 229 17.00 2.40 -3.28
CA TYR A 229 16.71 3.83 -3.20
C TYR A 229 17.10 4.56 -4.49
N GLU A 230 18.29 4.34 -5.02
CA GLU A 230 18.73 4.93 -6.30
C GLU A 230 17.80 4.57 -7.46
N THR A 231 17.34 3.33 -7.50
CA THR A 231 16.38 2.84 -8.51
C THR A 231 15.06 3.58 -8.42
N VAL A 232 14.48 3.68 -7.22
CA VAL A 232 13.21 4.37 -6.98
C VAL A 232 13.33 5.87 -7.21
N GLN A 233 14.41 6.50 -6.75
CA GLN A 233 14.66 7.92 -7.01
C GLN A 233 14.69 8.21 -8.50
N THR A 234 15.48 7.46 -9.26
CA THR A 234 15.60 7.60 -10.71
C THR A 234 14.25 7.44 -11.41
N PHE A 235 13.44 6.48 -10.98
CA PHE A 235 12.12 6.23 -11.53
C PHE A 235 11.16 7.40 -11.26
N LEU A 236 11.01 7.82 -10.01
CA LEU A 236 10.07 8.88 -9.61
C LEU A 236 10.41 10.23 -10.25
N GLU A 237 11.71 10.58 -10.34
CA GLU A 237 12.16 11.82 -10.97
C GLU A 237 11.92 11.79 -12.50
N LYS A 238 12.14 10.65 -13.16
CA LYS A 238 11.89 10.50 -14.61
C LYS A 238 10.41 10.64 -14.99
N ILE A 239 9.49 10.14 -14.17
CA ILE A 239 8.06 10.28 -14.44
C ILE A 239 7.46 11.61 -13.94
N ASN A 240 8.31 12.55 -13.47
CA ASN A 240 7.89 13.81 -12.87
C ASN A 240 6.85 13.62 -11.76
N TYR A 241 7.10 12.66 -10.87
CA TYR A 241 6.21 12.40 -9.73
C TYR A 241 6.13 13.61 -8.79
N VAL A 242 5.05 13.68 -8.00
CA VAL A 242 4.84 14.69 -6.94
C VAL A 242 4.06 14.07 -5.79
N GLY A 243 4.46 14.41 -4.57
CA GLY A 243 3.79 13.97 -3.34
C GLY A 243 4.31 12.64 -2.81
N MET A 244 3.46 11.96 -2.04
CA MET A 244 3.81 10.66 -1.43
C MET A 244 3.62 9.51 -2.40
N ALA A 245 4.60 8.62 -2.45
CA ALA A 245 4.53 7.33 -3.11
C ALA A 245 4.77 6.21 -2.09
N ASN A 246 4.04 5.10 -2.23
CA ASN A 246 4.22 3.91 -1.41
C ASN A 246 4.29 2.69 -2.34
N PHE A 247 5.43 2.01 -2.36
CA PHE A 247 5.68 0.84 -3.20
C PHE A 247 5.58 -0.44 -2.42
N ASP A 248 4.90 -1.43 -3.00
CA ASP A 248 4.96 -2.82 -2.58
C ASP A 248 5.94 -3.58 -3.47
N ILE A 249 6.97 -4.17 -2.84
CA ILE A 249 8.14 -4.72 -3.52
C ILE A 249 8.41 -6.12 -2.96
N LYS A 250 8.87 -7.05 -3.77
CA LYS A 250 9.31 -8.37 -3.31
C LYS A 250 10.71 -8.68 -3.83
N TYR A 251 11.56 -9.17 -2.94
CA TYR A 251 12.88 -9.66 -3.31
C TYR A 251 12.75 -11.04 -3.98
N ASP A 252 13.29 -11.16 -5.19
CA ASP A 252 13.35 -12.41 -5.93
C ASP A 252 14.74 -13.02 -5.76
N SER A 253 14.82 -14.07 -4.95
CA SER A 253 16.08 -14.77 -4.68
C SER A 253 16.64 -15.51 -5.89
N ARG A 254 15.85 -15.70 -6.96
CA ARG A 254 16.30 -16.39 -8.18
C ARG A 254 17.27 -15.55 -9.02
N ASP A 255 17.06 -14.22 -9.02
CA ASP A 255 17.90 -13.28 -9.79
C ASP A 255 18.53 -12.18 -8.92
N GLY A 256 18.24 -12.15 -7.62
CA GLY A 256 18.78 -11.18 -6.68
C GLY A 256 18.23 -9.77 -6.86
N GLN A 257 17.03 -9.61 -7.45
CA GLN A 257 16.43 -8.32 -7.73
C GLN A 257 15.15 -8.08 -6.91
N TYR A 258 14.89 -6.82 -6.63
CA TYR A 258 13.60 -6.38 -6.13
C TYR A 258 12.61 -6.20 -7.28
N LYS A 259 11.43 -6.80 -7.19
CA LYS A 259 10.35 -6.68 -8.16
C LYS A 259 9.22 -5.82 -7.59
N PHE A 260 8.82 -4.82 -8.35
CA PHE A 260 7.78 -3.88 -7.97
C PHE A 260 6.40 -4.41 -8.36
N PHE A 261 5.49 -4.54 -7.39
CA PHE A 261 4.15 -5.08 -7.60
C PHE A 261 3.11 -4.00 -7.87
N GLU A 262 3.25 -2.88 -7.16
CA GLU A 262 2.35 -1.73 -7.29
C GLU A 262 2.96 -0.48 -6.66
N ILE A 263 2.42 0.65 -7.08
CA ILE A 263 2.63 1.95 -6.44
C ILE A 263 1.29 2.47 -5.95
N ASN A 264 1.22 2.85 -4.69
CA ASN A 264 0.10 3.58 -4.12
C ASN A 264 0.45 5.07 -4.11
N LEU A 265 -0.40 5.90 -4.73
CA LEU A 265 -0.12 7.32 -4.98
C LEU A 265 -0.48 8.18 -3.75
N ARG A 266 -0.23 7.68 -2.59
CA ARG A 266 -0.52 8.25 -1.27
C ARG A 266 0.28 7.52 -0.20
N GLN A 267 0.26 8.00 1.04
CA GLN A 267 0.76 7.23 2.16
C GLN A 267 -0.08 5.95 2.39
N GLY A 268 0.60 4.85 2.61
CA GLY A 268 -0.02 3.57 2.92
C GLY A 268 -0.60 3.51 4.35
N ARG A 269 -1.46 2.53 4.62
CA ARG A 269 -2.01 2.27 5.95
C ARG A 269 -0.93 2.08 7.02
N SER A 270 0.16 1.45 6.66
CA SER A 270 1.30 1.15 7.53
C SER A 270 2.39 2.22 7.53
N SER A 271 2.26 3.28 6.72
CA SER A 271 3.32 4.28 6.50
C SER A 271 3.73 5.04 7.78
N PHE A 272 2.99 4.88 8.88
CA PHE A 272 3.40 5.46 10.15
C PHE A 272 4.77 4.96 10.64
N TYR A 273 5.26 3.80 10.18
CA TYR A 273 6.62 3.35 10.49
C TYR A 273 7.68 4.37 10.06
N VAL A 274 7.43 5.12 8.99
CA VAL A 274 8.28 6.19 8.49
C VAL A 274 8.35 7.33 9.51
N THR A 275 7.18 7.80 9.97
CA THR A 275 7.08 8.83 11.01
C THR A 275 7.69 8.36 12.33
N LEU A 276 7.46 7.11 12.71
CA LEU A 276 8.00 6.50 13.92
C LEU A 276 9.54 6.48 13.94
N ASN A 277 10.15 6.33 12.77
CA ASN A 277 11.60 6.34 12.58
C ASN A 277 12.19 7.74 12.31
N GLY A 278 11.42 8.80 12.58
CA GLY A 278 11.91 10.17 12.58
C GLY A 278 11.58 10.97 11.30
N TYR A 279 10.97 10.35 10.29
CA TYR A 279 10.65 10.99 9.00
C TYR A 279 9.16 11.33 8.96
N ASN A 280 8.72 12.35 9.69
CA ASN A 280 7.30 12.73 9.79
C ASN A 280 6.71 13.09 8.42
N LEU A 281 5.81 12.25 7.91
CA LEU A 281 5.22 12.37 6.57
C LEU A 281 4.47 13.70 6.36
N ALA A 282 3.72 14.17 7.36
CA ALA A 282 3.00 15.44 7.26
C ALA A 282 3.94 16.65 7.17
N LYS A 283 5.10 16.55 7.83
CA LYS A 283 6.09 17.63 7.84
C LYS A 283 6.69 17.87 6.47
N TRP A 284 6.87 16.84 5.64
CA TRP A 284 7.40 17.00 4.28
C TRP A 284 6.50 17.89 3.42
N TYR A 285 5.17 17.75 3.51
CA TYR A 285 4.25 18.63 2.81
C TYR A 285 4.34 20.09 3.29
N ILE A 286 4.49 20.29 4.61
CA ILE A 286 4.62 21.65 5.20
C ILE A 286 5.94 22.28 4.77
N ASP A 287 7.04 21.55 4.88
CA ASP A 287 8.38 22.05 4.52
C ASP A 287 8.48 22.40 3.01
N ASP A 288 7.71 21.70 2.15
CA ASP A 288 7.68 21.94 0.72
C ASP A 288 6.76 23.12 0.33
N TYR A 289 5.47 22.99 0.68
CA TYR A 289 4.44 23.87 0.14
C TYR A 289 4.19 25.12 0.98
N VAL A 290 4.48 25.09 2.27
CA VAL A 290 4.21 26.21 3.20
C VAL A 290 5.49 26.95 3.55
N GLU A 291 6.55 26.24 3.90
CA GLU A 291 7.78 26.83 4.40
C GLU A 291 8.88 26.98 3.34
N ASP A 292 8.68 26.38 2.15
CA ASP A 292 9.63 26.39 1.02
C ASP A 292 11.07 26.01 1.41
N LYS A 293 11.21 25.02 2.29
CA LYS A 293 12.49 24.62 2.88
C LYS A 293 13.22 23.52 2.11
N LEU A 294 12.56 22.82 1.18
CA LEU A 294 13.15 21.64 0.53
C LEU A 294 14.02 21.97 -0.68
N ALA A 295 13.93 23.18 -1.21
CA ALA A 295 14.74 23.61 -2.34
C ALA A 295 16.23 23.49 -2.01
N GLY A 296 16.99 22.77 -2.85
CA GLY A 296 18.42 22.55 -2.67
C GLY A 296 18.83 21.60 -1.56
N GLN A 297 17.90 21.02 -0.82
CA GLN A 297 18.22 19.98 0.17
C GLN A 297 18.51 18.64 -0.54
N GLU A 298 19.49 17.91 -0.03
CA GLU A 298 19.81 16.55 -0.46
C GLU A 298 18.69 15.56 -0.10
N THR A 299 18.58 14.49 -0.87
CA THR A 299 17.63 13.39 -0.59
C THR A 299 18.02 12.68 0.71
N VAL A 300 17.05 12.52 1.60
CA VAL A 300 17.22 11.72 2.81
C VAL A 300 16.94 10.26 2.50
N TYR A 301 17.97 9.44 2.57
CA TYR A 301 17.85 7.98 2.54
C TYR A 301 17.61 7.49 3.98
N GLY A 302 16.37 7.22 4.30
CA GLY A 302 15.94 6.82 5.63
C GLY A 302 16.56 5.50 6.08
N ASN A 303 16.72 5.36 7.41
CA ASN A 303 17.24 4.16 8.07
C ASN A 303 18.71 3.81 7.73
N LYS A 304 19.46 4.71 7.11
CA LYS A 304 20.90 4.50 6.81
C LYS A 304 21.75 4.28 8.07
N LEU A 305 21.36 4.89 9.20
CA LEU A 305 22.01 4.69 10.49
C LEU A 305 21.29 3.59 11.24
N GLU A 306 22.01 2.57 11.69
CA GLU A 306 21.46 1.42 12.43
C GLU A 306 20.97 1.77 13.85
N SER A 307 21.24 2.97 14.35
CA SER A 307 20.86 3.39 15.70
C SER A 307 19.54 4.15 15.71
N GLY A 308 18.73 3.88 16.73
CA GLY A 308 17.46 4.59 16.96
C GLY A 308 16.27 4.02 16.17
N HIS A 309 16.42 2.86 15.56
CA HIS A 309 15.33 2.18 14.86
C HIS A 309 14.18 1.82 15.81
N MET A 310 12.96 1.97 15.30
CA MET A 310 11.72 1.63 16.00
C MET A 310 10.93 0.63 15.18
N LEU A 311 10.56 -0.51 15.79
CA LEU A 311 9.65 -1.47 15.20
C LEU A 311 8.23 -0.91 15.19
N TRP A 312 7.59 -0.87 14.04
CA TRP A 312 6.17 -0.55 13.97
C TRP A 312 5.30 -1.80 14.08
N LEU A 313 4.31 -1.78 14.99
CA LEU A 313 3.33 -2.84 15.16
C LEU A 313 1.90 -2.31 14.98
N GLY A 314 1.18 -2.87 14.02
CA GLY A 314 -0.26 -2.69 13.83
C GLY A 314 -1.11 -3.65 14.68
N VAL A 315 -0.49 -4.54 15.43
CA VAL A 315 -1.09 -5.57 16.29
C VAL A 315 -0.42 -5.62 17.67
N PRO A 316 -1.05 -6.27 18.69
CA PRO A 316 -0.37 -6.53 19.95
C PRO A 316 0.93 -7.33 19.78
N GLU A 317 1.97 -7.02 20.55
CA GLU A 317 3.28 -7.69 20.52
C GLU A 317 3.19 -9.22 20.61
N LYS A 318 2.27 -9.73 21.44
CA LYS A 318 2.05 -11.18 21.59
C LYS A 318 1.64 -11.83 20.27
N ILE A 319 0.84 -11.15 19.44
CA ILE A 319 0.46 -11.65 18.11
C ILE A 319 1.69 -11.70 17.21
N PHE A 320 2.50 -10.65 17.18
CA PHE A 320 3.73 -10.65 16.41
C PHE A 320 4.65 -11.80 16.84
N THR A 321 4.90 -11.96 18.13
CA THR A 321 5.76 -13.01 18.69
C THR A 321 5.28 -14.41 18.31
N GLU A 322 3.95 -14.65 18.35
CA GLU A 322 3.37 -15.97 18.11
C GLU A 322 3.27 -16.33 16.62
N TYR A 323 3.00 -15.33 15.74
CA TYR A 323 2.63 -15.59 14.35
C TYR A 323 3.67 -15.18 13.30
N ALA A 324 4.62 -14.31 13.61
CA ALA A 324 5.68 -13.97 12.67
C ALA A 324 6.61 -15.17 12.40
N VAL A 325 7.10 -15.27 11.16
CA VAL A 325 8.00 -16.36 10.74
C VAL A 325 9.32 -16.27 11.49
N GLU A 326 9.81 -17.43 11.97
CA GLU A 326 11.11 -17.52 12.65
C GLU A 326 12.24 -17.32 11.64
N ASN A 327 12.96 -16.21 11.76
CA ASN A 327 14.11 -15.86 10.93
C ASN A 327 14.93 -14.74 11.61
N GLU A 328 16.08 -14.38 11.02
CA GLU A 328 16.97 -13.33 11.54
C GLU A 328 16.28 -11.96 11.68
N ALA A 329 15.36 -11.64 10.79
CA ALA A 329 14.61 -10.37 10.86
C ALA A 329 13.64 -10.34 12.05
N LYS A 330 12.99 -11.46 12.38
CA LYS A 330 12.21 -11.59 13.62
C LYS A 330 13.10 -11.46 14.85
N ASP A 331 14.30 -12.07 14.85
CA ASP A 331 15.24 -11.94 15.95
C ASP A 331 15.66 -10.48 16.17
N ALA A 332 15.90 -9.74 15.09
CA ALA A 332 16.19 -8.31 15.16
C ALA A 332 14.99 -7.51 15.72
N ALA A 333 13.79 -7.79 15.26
CA ALA A 333 12.58 -7.16 15.78
C ALA A 333 12.35 -7.48 17.28
N MET A 334 12.61 -8.71 17.71
CA MET A 334 12.51 -9.10 19.13
C MET A 334 13.52 -8.36 20.02
N LYS A 335 14.70 -8.03 19.50
CA LYS A 335 15.66 -7.15 20.23
C LYS A 335 15.10 -5.73 20.41
N LEU A 336 14.45 -5.18 19.39
CA LEU A 336 13.80 -3.86 19.52
C LEU A 336 12.66 -3.91 20.53
N ILE A 337 11.85 -4.97 20.53
CA ILE A 337 10.79 -5.18 21.55
C ILE A 337 11.40 -5.20 22.96
N ALA A 338 12.45 -5.97 23.17
CA ALA A 338 13.12 -6.06 24.46
C ALA A 338 13.73 -4.73 24.92
N ALA A 339 14.14 -3.87 23.99
CA ALA A 339 14.65 -2.53 24.25
C ALA A 339 13.54 -1.48 24.42
N GLY A 340 12.26 -1.83 24.27
CA GLY A 340 11.13 -0.88 24.30
C GLY A 340 11.07 0.04 23.07
N GLN A 341 11.78 -0.30 22.00
CA GLN A 341 11.83 0.44 20.73
C GLN A 341 10.71 0.00 19.79
N VAL A 342 9.47 0.17 20.24
CA VAL A 342 8.25 -0.24 19.53
C VAL A 342 7.25 0.90 19.54
N GLY A 343 6.55 1.07 18.42
CA GLY A 343 5.46 2.04 18.31
C GLY A 343 4.31 1.55 17.43
N THR A 344 3.20 2.26 17.52
CA THR A 344 1.98 1.98 16.77
C THR A 344 1.27 3.26 16.35
N THR A 345 0.48 3.21 15.28
CA THR A 345 -0.27 4.35 14.77
C THR A 345 -1.38 4.84 15.70
N VAL A 346 -2.00 3.93 16.49
CA VAL A 346 -3.30 4.22 17.12
C VAL A 346 -3.23 4.80 18.53
N PHE A 347 -2.10 4.64 19.22
CA PHE A 347 -1.90 5.20 20.55
C PHE A 347 -0.98 6.42 20.48
N TYR A 348 -1.59 7.61 20.45
CA TYR A 348 -0.90 8.88 20.37
C TYR A 348 -1.30 9.76 21.56
N ASP A 349 -0.33 10.15 22.38
CA ASP A 349 -0.58 10.78 23.67
C ASP A 349 -1.29 12.14 23.57
N GLN A 350 -0.99 12.92 22.52
CA GLN A 350 -1.62 14.23 22.31
C GLN A 350 -3.09 14.11 21.88
N ASP A 351 -3.50 12.98 21.31
CA ASP A 351 -4.89 12.66 20.99
C ASP A 351 -5.52 11.71 22.03
N ALA A 352 -4.93 11.61 23.22
CA ALA A 352 -5.41 10.72 24.25
C ALA A 352 -6.69 11.24 24.89
N SER A 353 -7.74 10.38 24.86
CA SER A 353 -8.92 10.48 25.71
C SER A 353 -9.25 9.09 26.23
N PHE A 354 -9.86 8.99 27.42
CA PHE A 354 -10.21 7.69 28.00
C PHE A 354 -11.12 6.87 27.08
N LYS A 355 -12.10 7.53 26.43
CA LYS A 355 -13.03 6.87 25.49
C LYS A 355 -12.31 6.33 24.27
N ARG A 356 -11.40 7.15 23.68
CA ARG A 356 -10.59 6.75 22.53
C ARG A 356 -9.65 5.61 22.90
N TRP A 357 -8.95 5.73 24.03
CA TRP A 357 -8.05 4.68 24.52
C TRP A 357 -8.76 3.34 24.69
N LEU A 358 -9.95 3.33 25.30
CA LEU A 358 -10.75 2.11 25.51
C LEU A 358 -11.17 1.49 24.15
N LEU A 359 -11.61 2.32 23.21
CA LEU A 359 -11.99 1.86 21.87
C LEU A 359 -10.80 1.24 21.13
N MET A 360 -9.63 1.90 21.16
CA MET A 360 -8.41 1.39 20.52
C MET A 360 -7.93 0.08 21.17
N LYS A 361 -7.97 -0.03 22.50
CA LYS A 361 -7.66 -1.28 23.20
C LYS A 361 -8.61 -2.42 22.80
N TYR A 362 -9.91 -2.14 22.67
CA TYR A 362 -10.88 -3.13 22.20
C TYR A 362 -10.58 -3.56 20.74
N MET A 363 -10.27 -2.62 19.86
CA MET A 363 -9.91 -2.93 18.48
C MET A 363 -8.64 -3.77 18.39
N PHE A 364 -7.61 -3.42 19.17
CA PHE A 364 -6.38 -4.21 19.25
C PHE A 364 -6.64 -5.63 19.79
N HIS A 365 -7.52 -5.76 20.77
CA HIS A 365 -7.90 -7.07 21.30
C HIS A 365 -8.58 -7.98 20.25
N ASN A 366 -9.34 -7.41 19.31
CA ASN A 366 -10.00 -8.17 18.26
C ASN A 366 -9.01 -8.88 17.31
N TYR A 367 -7.75 -8.42 17.20
CA TYR A 367 -6.74 -9.12 16.42
C TYR A 367 -6.43 -10.53 16.94
N TYR A 368 -6.53 -10.79 18.25
CA TYR A 368 -6.37 -12.16 18.77
C TYR A 368 -7.37 -13.13 18.15
N LYS A 369 -8.65 -12.72 18.04
CA LYS A 369 -9.68 -13.52 17.39
C LYS A 369 -9.39 -13.69 15.89
N ARG A 370 -9.01 -12.62 15.18
CA ARG A 370 -8.72 -12.65 13.74
C ARG A 370 -7.57 -13.61 13.43
N PHE A 371 -6.46 -13.48 14.11
CA PHE A 371 -5.29 -14.35 13.90
C PHE A 371 -5.62 -15.81 14.24
N LYS A 372 -6.27 -16.07 15.37
CA LYS A 372 -6.69 -17.43 15.71
C LYS A 372 -7.61 -18.06 14.65
N THR A 373 -8.49 -17.27 14.04
CA THR A 373 -9.48 -17.77 13.06
C THR A 373 -8.89 -17.98 11.69
N TYR A 374 -8.07 -17.03 11.20
CA TYR A 374 -7.71 -16.97 9.78
C TYR A 374 -6.28 -17.36 9.47
N PHE A 375 -5.36 -17.25 10.44
CA PHE A 375 -3.94 -17.42 10.15
C PHE A 375 -3.57 -18.81 9.61
N GLN A 376 -4.11 -19.89 10.21
CA GLN A 376 -3.82 -21.25 9.74
C GLN A 376 -4.50 -21.59 8.41
N VAL A 377 -5.68 -21.02 8.18
CA VAL A 377 -6.42 -21.21 6.91
C VAL A 377 -5.64 -20.62 5.74
N ASN A 378 -5.00 -19.48 5.93
CA ASN A 378 -4.30 -18.78 4.85
C ASN A 378 -2.85 -19.26 4.67
N LYS A 379 -2.11 -19.61 5.73
CA LYS A 379 -0.75 -20.18 5.60
C LYS A 379 -0.73 -21.54 4.89
N GLY A 380 -1.74 -22.38 5.08
CA GLY A 380 -1.85 -23.65 4.35
C GLY A 380 -2.09 -23.49 2.85
N GLN A 381 -2.34 -22.27 2.36
CA GLN A 381 -2.59 -21.97 0.95
C GLN A 381 -1.33 -21.48 0.20
N TYR A 382 -0.31 -20.96 0.90
CA TYR A 382 0.88 -20.40 0.29
C TYR A 382 2.13 -21.26 0.49
N PHE A 383 2.14 -22.15 1.47
CA PHE A 383 3.30 -22.97 1.81
C PHE A 383 2.87 -24.42 1.99
N ASP A 384 3.25 -25.30 1.06
CA ASP A 384 3.21 -26.72 1.32
C ASP A 384 4.17 -27.02 2.49
N LYS A 385 3.63 -27.62 3.54
CA LYS A 385 4.46 -28.19 4.59
C LYS A 385 5.41 -29.19 3.93
N LYS A 386 6.70 -28.88 3.95
CA LYS A 386 7.72 -29.90 3.80
C LYS A 386 7.70 -30.86 4.98
#